data_6fb022fcf3731473e2ecff723e05d52c
#
_entry.id   6fb022fcf3731473e2ecff723e05d52c
#
_cell.length_a   1.000
_cell.length_b   1.000
_cell.length_c   1.000
_cell.angle_alpha   90.00
_cell.angle_beta   90.00
_cell.angle_gamma   90.00
#
_symmetry.space_group_name_H-M   'P 1'
#
loop_
_entity.id
_entity.type
_entity.pdbx_description
1 polymer ?
#
loop_
_entity_poly.entity_id
_entity_poly.type
_entity_poly.pdbx_seq_one_letter_code
_entity_poly.pdbx_strand_id
1 'polypeptide(L)'
;MLTASIKKEISCTKENLIKMVLDIEKYPEFVPWCLAGKIHQFKEKDNIIEIIADLTIGKSFFKETYKSYVVYKKEENSILVTNMGGPLKHLKNKWFFKDLGKNSEINFHIDFELKNKILNLLMIKSFDIGLKKVADAFEKRAIELFKKT
;
A
#
# COMPACT_ATOMS: atom_id res chain seq x y z
N MET A 1 -13.17 14.05 0.19
CA MET A 1 -12.16 13.05 -0.22
C MET A 1 -10.84 13.36 0.47
N LEU A 2 -10.21 12.33 1.01
CA LEU A 2 -8.90 12.46 1.62
C LEU A 2 -7.83 12.23 0.56
N THR A 3 -6.81 13.09 0.53
CA THR A 3 -5.72 13.02 -0.44
C THR A 3 -4.41 13.26 0.28
N ALA A 4 -3.40 12.44 0.00
CA ALA A 4 -2.07 12.61 0.55
C ALA A 4 -1.00 12.04 -0.36
N SER A 5 0.21 12.57 -0.25
CA SER A 5 1.37 12.10 -0.99
C SER A 5 2.57 12.00 -0.08
N ILE A 6 3.40 10.99 -0.29
CA ILE A 6 4.66 10.80 0.42
C ILE A 6 5.75 10.47 -0.57
N LYS A 7 6.92 11.06 -0.34
CA LYS A 7 8.15 10.74 -1.06
C LYS A 7 9.17 10.30 -0.04
N LYS A 8 9.75 9.12 -0.22
CA LYS A 8 10.68 8.55 0.78
C LYS A 8 11.76 7.71 0.12
N GLU A 9 13.00 7.89 0.57
CA GLU A 9 14.10 7.02 0.18
C GLU A 9 14.16 5.83 1.13
N ILE A 10 14.31 4.62 0.59
CA ILE A 10 14.35 3.38 1.35
C ILE A 10 15.62 2.60 1.03
N SER A 11 16.24 2.05 2.06
CA SER A 11 17.52 1.34 1.98
C SER A 11 17.36 -0.08 1.47
N CYS A 12 16.84 -0.23 0.27
CA CYS A 12 16.84 -1.51 -0.45
C CYS A 12 16.71 -1.24 -1.95
N THR A 13 16.97 -2.26 -2.76
CA THR A 13 16.85 -2.13 -4.20
C THR A 13 15.39 -1.95 -4.60
N LYS A 14 15.18 -1.33 -5.76
CA LYS A 14 13.84 -1.15 -6.33
C LYS A 14 13.11 -2.49 -6.46
N GLU A 15 13.79 -3.52 -6.93
CA GLU A 15 13.21 -4.85 -7.15
C GLU A 15 12.73 -5.46 -5.82
N ASN A 16 13.53 -5.36 -4.77
CA ASN A 16 13.17 -5.88 -3.45
C ASN A 16 12.00 -5.10 -2.86
N LEU A 17 12.00 -3.79 -3.04
CA LEU A 17 10.91 -2.93 -2.56
C LEU A 17 9.58 -3.25 -3.23
N ILE A 18 9.59 -3.39 -4.56
CA ILE A 18 8.38 -3.76 -5.31
C ILE A 18 7.86 -5.12 -4.86
N LYS A 19 8.76 -6.08 -4.70
CA LYS A 19 8.41 -7.42 -4.23
C LYS A 19 7.71 -7.36 -2.87
N MET A 20 8.22 -6.52 -1.97
CA MET A 20 7.62 -6.34 -0.64
C MET A 20 6.24 -5.67 -0.72
N VAL A 21 6.07 -4.67 -1.58
CA VAL A 21 4.78 -3.97 -1.75
C VAL A 21 3.73 -4.91 -2.34
N LEU A 22 4.11 -5.82 -3.23
CA LEU A 22 3.19 -6.77 -3.84
C LEU A 22 2.86 -7.96 -2.93
N ASP A 23 3.62 -8.17 -1.87
CA ASP A 23 3.42 -9.28 -0.94
C ASP A 23 2.36 -8.95 0.11
N ILE A 24 1.14 -8.78 -0.36
CA ILE A 24 0.01 -8.26 0.42
C ILE A 24 -0.34 -9.16 1.61
N GLU A 25 -0.17 -10.47 1.47
CA GLU A 25 -0.51 -11.40 2.55
C GLU A 25 0.43 -11.29 3.75
N LYS A 26 1.56 -10.62 3.60
CA LYS A 26 2.50 -10.36 4.69
C LYS A 26 2.27 -9.01 5.39
N TYR A 27 1.39 -8.18 4.86
CA TYR A 27 1.12 -6.87 5.45
C TYR A 27 0.73 -6.92 6.93
N PRO A 28 -0.07 -7.89 7.41
CA PRO A 28 -0.38 -7.94 8.84
C PRO A 28 0.82 -8.06 9.76
N GLU A 29 1.97 -8.52 9.25
CA GLU A 29 3.18 -8.68 10.05
C GLU A 29 3.86 -7.35 10.38
N PHE A 30 3.60 -6.29 9.61
CA PHE A 30 4.34 -5.04 9.81
C PHE A 30 3.54 -3.76 9.53
N VAL A 31 2.47 -3.81 8.74
CA VAL A 31 1.70 -2.61 8.39
C VAL A 31 0.73 -2.27 9.50
N PRO A 32 0.78 -1.03 10.06
CA PRO A 32 -0.14 -0.62 11.11
C PRO A 32 -1.59 -0.79 10.67
N TRP A 33 -2.42 -1.25 11.60
CA TRP A 33 -3.87 -1.41 11.41
C TRP A 33 -4.28 -2.45 10.36
N CYS A 34 -3.35 -3.12 9.72
CA CYS A 34 -3.67 -4.20 8.79
C CYS A 34 -3.79 -5.51 9.57
N LEU A 35 -4.99 -6.06 9.61
CA LEU A 35 -5.30 -7.28 10.38
C LEU A 35 -5.19 -8.53 9.52
N ALA A 36 -5.49 -8.43 8.23
CA ALA A 36 -5.44 -9.56 7.30
C ALA A 36 -5.23 -9.07 5.87
N GLY A 37 -4.57 -9.89 5.08
CA GLY A 37 -4.42 -9.68 3.65
C GLY A 37 -4.59 -11.01 2.94
N LYS A 38 -5.41 -11.04 1.90
CA LYS A 38 -5.66 -12.27 1.15
C LYS A 38 -5.69 -12.00 -0.35
N ILE A 39 -4.85 -12.70 -1.09
CA ILE A 39 -4.82 -12.63 -2.54
C ILE A 39 -5.82 -13.67 -3.07
N HIS A 40 -6.81 -13.20 -3.85
CA HIS A 40 -7.80 -14.07 -4.49
C HIS A 40 -7.38 -14.46 -5.89
N GLN A 41 -6.69 -13.58 -6.59
CA GLN A 41 -6.29 -13.81 -7.98
C GLN A 41 -4.95 -13.14 -8.22
N PHE A 42 -4.06 -13.86 -8.89
CA PHE A 42 -2.76 -13.37 -9.31
C PHE A 42 -2.54 -13.77 -10.75
N LYS A 43 -2.31 -12.79 -11.62
CA LYS A 43 -2.00 -13.02 -13.03
C LYS A 43 -0.76 -12.25 -13.41
N GLU A 44 0.18 -12.93 -14.04
CA GLU A 44 1.37 -12.29 -14.58
C GLU A 44 1.45 -12.62 -16.06
N LYS A 45 1.48 -11.59 -16.91
CA LYS A 45 1.63 -11.74 -18.33
C LYS A 45 2.43 -10.58 -18.89
N ASP A 46 3.46 -10.90 -19.66
CA ASP A 46 4.41 -9.93 -20.22
C ASP A 46 5.07 -9.16 -19.07
N ASN A 47 4.95 -7.86 -19.02
CA ASN A 47 5.54 -7.06 -17.93
C ASN A 47 4.49 -6.46 -17.02
N ILE A 48 3.35 -7.16 -16.89
CA ILE A 48 2.23 -6.68 -16.07
C ILE A 48 1.82 -7.77 -15.09
N ILE A 49 1.67 -7.39 -13.81
CA ILE A 49 1.09 -8.24 -12.77
C ILE A 49 -0.23 -7.63 -12.33
N GLU A 50 -1.28 -8.43 -12.34
CA GLU A 50 -2.61 -8.04 -11.86
C GLU A 50 -2.98 -8.89 -10.66
N ILE A 51 -3.36 -8.23 -9.57
CA ILE A 51 -3.74 -8.91 -8.32
C ILE A 51 -5.10 -8.41 -7.88
N ILE A 52 -5.97 -9.35 -7.48
CA ILE A 52 -7.21 -9.03 -6.77
C ILE A 52 -7.02 -9.52 -5.35
N ALA A 53 -7.11 -8.60 -4.37
CA ALA A 53 -6.83 -8.92 -2.98
C ALA A 53 -7.79 -8.22 -2.03
N ASP A 54 -8.03 -8.86 -0.88
CA ASP A 54 -8.75 -8.24 0.24
C ASP A 54 -7.74 -7.78 1.27
N LEU A 55 -7.98 -6.59 1.81
CA LEU A 55 -7.29 -6.09 3.00
C LEU A 55 -8.32 -5.83 4.08
N THR A 56 -8.05 -6.33 5.28
CA THR A 56 -8.86 -6.02 6.46
C THR A 56 -8.08 -5.03 7.32
N ILE A 57 -8.67 -3.87 7.53
CA ILE A 57 -8.08 -2.83 8.36
C ILE A 57 -8.94 -2.64 9.61
N GLY A 58 -8.31 -2.33 10.72
CA GLY A 58 -9.04 -2.14 11.96
C GLY A 58 -8.24 -1.45 13.03
N LYS A 59 -8.95 -0.73 13.89
CA LYS A 59 -8.40 -0.06 15.06
C LYS A 59 -9.54 0.18 16.05
N SER A 60 -9.37 -0.31 17.28
CA SER A 60 -10.36 -0.15 18.36
C SER A 60 -11.74 -0.70 17.95
N PHE A 61 -12.70 0.18 17.72
CA PHE A 61 -14.09 -0.20 17.39
C PHE A 61 -14.34 -0.32 15.88
N PHE A 62 -13.31 -0.11 15.05
CA PHE A 62 -13.46 -0.07 13.61
C PHE A 62 -12.76 -1.28 12.98
N LYS A 63 -13.48 -1.99 12.12
CA LYS A 63 -12.92 -3.11 11.36
C LYS A 63 -13.66 -3.22 10.02
N GLU A 64 -12.92 -3.11 8.93
CA GLU A 64 -13.48 -3.20 7.58
C GLU A 64 -12.58 -4.00 6.66
N THR A 65 -13.20 -4.76 5.76
CA THR A 65 -12.49 -5.48 4.71
C THR A 65 -12.86 -4.88 3.37
N TYR A 66 -11.86 -4.54 2.57
CA TYR A 66 -12.10 -4.02 1.23
C TYR A 66 -11.31 -4.79 0.19
N LYS A 67 -11.88 -4.88 -1.01
CA LYS A 67 -11.28 -5.57 -2.14
C LYS A 67 -10.59 -4.56 -3.05
N SER A 68 -9.36 -4.85 -3.44
CA SER A 68 -8.55 -3.99 -4.29
C SER A 68 -8.15 -4.70 -5.57
N TYR A 69 -8.05 -3.92 -6.64
CA TYR A 69 -7.44 -4.34 -7.88
C TYR A 69 -6.08 -3.66 -7.99
N VAL A 70 -5.02 -4.47 -8.04
CA VAL A 70 -3.63 -4.00 -8.01
C VAL A 70 -2.99 -4.31 -9.36
N VAL A 71 -2.44 -3.29 -10.02
CA VAL A 71 -1.76 -3.46 -11.30
C VAL A 71 -0.35 -2.94 -11.20
N TYR A 72 0.62 -3.84 -11.35
CA TYR A 72 2.04 -3.47 -11.43
C TYR A 72 2.46 -3.49 -12.90
N LYS A 73 2.95 -2.36 -13.38
CA LYS A 73 3.50 -2.23 -14.74
C LYS A 73 5.01 -2.08 -14.62
N LYS A 74 5.73 -3.14 -14.93
CA LYS A 74 7.17 -3.21 -14.77
C LYS A 74 7.91 -2.12 -15.55
N GLU A 75 7.47 -1.87 -16.79
CA GLU A 75 8.11 -0.87 -17.65
C GLU A 75 7.95 0.56 -17.15
N GLU A 76 6.89 0.82 -16.38
CA GLU A 76 6.62 2.14 -15.82
C GLU A 76 7.09 2.28 -14.38
N ASN A 77 7.59 1.22 -13.77
CA ASN A 77 7.96 1.18 -12.35
C ASN A 77 6.83 1.70 -11.46
N SER A 78 5.59 1.30 -11.77
CA SER A 78 4.41 1.83 -11.09
C SER A 78 3.47 0.73 -10.65
N ILE A 79 2.81 0.96 -9.51
CA ILE A 79 1.71 0.13 -9.04
C ILE A 79 0.51 1.06 -8.87
N LEU A 80 -0.62 0.65 -9.43
CA LEU A 80 -1.89 1.36 -9.27
C LEU A 80 -2.86 0.45 -8.54
N VAL A 81 -3.46 0.97 -7.45
CA VAL A 81 -4.46 0.26 -6.66
C VAL A 81 -5.78 1.01 -6.72
N THR A 82 -6.84 0.29 -7.10
CA THR A 82 -8.19 0.85 -7.11
C THR A 82 -9.12 -0.08 -6.33
N ASN A 83 -10.23 0.47 -5.82
CA ASN A 83 -11.19 -0.35 -5.08
C ASN A 83 -12.14 -1.11 -6.00
N MET A 84 -12.61 -2.27 -5.52
CA MET A 84 -13.60 -3.08 -6.19
C MET A 84 -14.84 -3.20 -5.32
N GLY A 85 -15.47 -2.05 -4.98
CA GLY A 85 -16.66 -2.01 -4.12
C GLY A 85 -16.30 -2.10 -2.64
N GLY A 86 -17.26 -2.54 -1.80
CA GLY A 86 -17.08 -2.67 -0.36
C GLY A 86 -17.31 -1.36 0.38
N PRO A 87 -16.66 -1.16 1.56
CA PRO A 87 -16.89 0.02 2.41
C PRO A 87 -16.26 1.30 1.89
N LEU A 88 -15.46 1.21 0.85
CA LEU A 88 -14.83 2.37 0.24
C LEU A 88 -15.69 2.91 -0.89
N LYS A 89 -15.97 4.21 -0.85
CA LYS A 89 -16.63 4.90 -1.95
C LYS A 89 -15.62 5.14 -3.08
N HIS A 90 -14.36 5.42 -2.71
CA HIS A 90 -13.29 5.65 -3.65
C HIS A 90 -11.95 5.28 -3.05
N LEU A 91 -11.11 4.64 -3.83
CA LEU A 91 -9.69 4.43 -3.53
C LEU A 91 -8.91 4.45 -4.83
N LYS A 92 -7.93 5.35 -4.88
CA LYS A 92 -6.93 5.34 -5.93
C LYS A 92 -5.59 5.57 -5.27
N ASN A 93 -4.71 4.57 -5.36
CA ASN A 93 -3.42 4.60 -4.72
C ASN A 93 -2.38 4.34 -5.79
N LYS A 94 -1.42 5.22 -5.93
CA LYS A 94 -0.39 5.12 -6.98
C LYS A 94 0.99 5.15 -6.37
N TRP A 95 1.81 4.18 -6.75
CA TRP A 95 3.19 4.04 -6.31
C TRP A 95 4.10 4.19 -7.53
N PHE A 96 5.12 5.01 -7.40
CA PHE A 96 6.23 5.06 -8.36
C PHE A 96 7.52 4.73 -7.66
N PHE A 97 8.35 3.95 -8.31
CA PHE A 97 9.60 3.48 -7.75
C PHE A 97 10.75 4.00 -8.60
N LYS A 98 11.68 4.70 -7.96
CA LYS A 98 12.88 5.21 -8.63
C LYS A 98 14.09 4.44 -8.14
N ASP A 99 14.88 3.94 -9.07
CA ASP A 99 16.12 3.22 -8.78
C ASP A 99 17.22 4.22 -8.43
N LEU A 100 17.81 4.06 -7.24
CA LEU A 100 18.94 4.87 -6.78
C LEU A 100 20.18 3.98 -6.54
N GLY A 101 20.21 2.80 -7.17
CA GLY A 101 21.29 1.83 -6.99
C GLY A 101 20.97 0.90 -5.83
N LYS A 102 21.72 1.00 -4.74
CA LYS A 102 21.48 0.18 -3.55
C LYS A 102 20.22 0.59 -2.79
N ASN A 103 19.79 1.84 -2.98
CA ASN A 103 18.57 2.39 -2.40
C ASN A 103 17.54 2.61 -3.49
N SER A 104 16.32 2.89 -3.08
CA SER A 104 15.24 3.24 -3.98
C SER A 104 14.39 4.35 -3.37
N GLU A 105 13.63 5.04 -4.22
CA GLU A 105 12.73 6.10 -3.77
C GLU A 105 11.31 5.70 -4.11
N ILE A 106 10.41 5.83 -3.13
CA ILE A 106 8.98 5.68 -3.32
C ILE A 106 8.36 7.06 -3.48
N ASN A 107 7.53 7.21 -4.51
CA ASN A 107 6.56 8.30 -4.60
C ASN A 107 5.19 7.66 -4.48
N PHE A 108 4.49 7.95 -3.41
CA PHE A 108 3.21 7.35 -3.07
C PHE A 108 2.15 8.43 -3.03
N HIS A 109 1.04 8.20 -3.71
CA HIS A 109 -0.11 9.09 -3.69
C HIS A 109 -1.37 8.29 -3.42
N ILE A 110 -2.25 8.80 -2.57
CA ILE A 110 -3.51 8.16 -2.27
C ILE A 110 -4.66 9.17 -2.27
N ASP A 111 -5.75 8.80 -2.95
CA ASP A 111 -7.05 9.44 -2.87
C ASP A 111 -8.01 8.42 -2.28
N PHE A 112 -8.78 8.82 -1.28
CA PHE A 112 -9.51 7.87 -0.46
C PHE A 112 -10.78 8.49 0.10
N GLU A 113 -11.89 7.74 0.09
CA GLU A 113 -13.15 8.14 0.70
C GLU A 113 -13.91 6.92 1.18
N LEU A 114 -14.34 6.96 2.45
CA LEU A 114 -15.18 5.93 3.03
C LEU A 114 -16.66 6.26 2.77
N LYS A 115 -17.48 5.20 2.63
CA LYS A 115 -18.94 5.36 2.53
C LYS A 115 -19.52 5.87 3.84
N ASN A 116 -18.94 5.46 4.97
CA ASN A 116 -19.36 5.93 6.30
C ASN A 116 -18.83 7.33 6.54
N LYS A 117 -19.73 8.32 6.57
CA LYS A 117 -19.36 9.74 6.70
C LYS A 117 -18.72 10.07 8.04
N ILE A 118 -19.16 9.42 9.11
CA ILE A 118 -18.61 9.66 10.46
C ILE A 118 -17.18 9.18 10.53
N LEU A 119 -16.90 7.97 10.04
CA LEU A 119 -15.54 7.42 10.00
C LEU A 119 -14.64 8.25 9.10
N ASN A 120 -15.16 8.73 7.98
CA ASN A 120 -14.41 9.57 7.07
C ASN A 120 -13.96 10.87 7.76
N LEU A 121 -14.85 11.49 8.52
CA LEU A 121 -14.53 12.71 9.29
C LEU A 121 -13.50 12.44 10.38
N LEU A 122 -13.60 11.30 11.06
CA LEU A 122 -12.63 10.93 12.10
C LEU A 122 -11.23 10.70 11.51
N MET A 123 -11.15 10.18 10.31
CA MET A 123 -9.86 9.92 9.64
C MET A 123 -9.16 11.19 9.18
N ILE A 124 -9.89 12.26 8.87
CA ILE A 124 -9.29 13.51 8.40
C ILE A 124 -8.22 14.02 9.36
N LYS A 125 -8.48 13.97 10.68
CA LYS A 125 -7.58 14.52 11.69
C LYS A 125 -6.28 13.73 11.85
N SER A 126 -6.28 12.44 11.52
CA SER A 126 -5.13 11.55 11.76
C SER A 126 -4.55 10.95 10.47
N PHE A 127 -5.06 11.38 9.32
CA PHE A 127 -4.71 10.75 8.05
C PHE A 127 -3.22 10.87 7.71
N ASP A 128 -2.66 12.07 7.79
CA ASP A 128 -1.25 12.31 7.47
C ASP A 128 -0.33 11.57 8.44
N ILE A 129 -0.66 11.59 9.73
CA ILE A 129 0.11 10.87 10.75
C ILE A 129 0.07 9.36 10.50
N GLY A 130 -1.11 8.83 10.17
CA GLY A 130 -1.28 7.42 9.87
C GLY A 130 -0.50 7.00 8.63
N LEU A 131 -0.55 7.81 7.58
CA LEU A 131 0.17 7.52 6.34
C LEU A 131 1.68 7.52 6.58
N LYS A 132 2.19 8.46 7.38
CA LYS A 132 3.60 8.49 7.74
C LYS A 132 4.02 7.23 8.50
N LYS A 133 3.18 6.75 9.42
CA LYS A 133 3.45 5.51 10.15
C LYS A 133 3.52 4.31 9.22
N VAL A 134 2.65 4.26 8.21
CA VAL A 134 2.68 3.20 7.21
C VAL A 134 3.98 3.25 6.42
N ALA A 135 4.39 4.44 5.96
CA ALA A 135 5.64 4.60 5.21
C ALA A 135 6.86 4.20 6.05
N ASP A 136 6.89 4.60 7.32
CA ASP A 136 7.96 4.23 8.24
C ASP A 136 8.01 2.72 8.48
N ALA A 137 6.84 2.06 8.52
CA ALA A 137 6.76 0.61 8.67
C ALA A 137 7.35 -0.12 7.45
N PHE A 138 7.07 0.36 6.25
CA PHE A 138 7.68 -0.20 5.03
C PHE A 138 9.19 -0.04 5.05
N GLU A 139 9.69 1.12 5.46
CA GLU A 139 11.13 1.36 5.58
C GLU A 139 11.78 0.39 6.57
N LYS A 140 11.20 0.28 7.76
CA LYS A 140 11.70 -0.63 8.79
C LYS A 140 11.69 -2.08 8.32
N ARG A 141 10.62 -2.50 7.66
CA ARG A 141 10.49 -3.87 7.14
C ARG A 141 11.54 -4.14 6.05
N ALA A 142 11.79 -3.18 5.17
CA ALA A 142 12.82 -3.31 4.15
C ALA A 142 14.20 -3.52 4.76
N ILE A 143 14.52 -2.78 5.82
CA ILE A 143 15.79 -2.93 6.53
C ILE A 143 15.88 -4.33 7.15
N GLU A 144 14.81 -4.80 7.79
CA GLU A 144 14.78 -6.13 8.42
C GLU A 144 14.97 -7.26 7.40
N LEU A 145 14.37 -7.15 6.22
CA LEU A 145 14.39 -8.21 5.23
C LEU A 145 15.62 -8.21 4.33
N PHE A 146 16.13 -7.03 3.97
CA PHE A 146 17.09 -6.90 2.87
C PHE A 146 18.44 -6.30 3.26
N LYS A 147 18.54 -5.63 4.38
CA LYS A 147 19.81 -5.04 4.82
C LYS A 147 20.52 -6.03 5.74
N LYS A 148 21.27 -6.95 5.15
CA LYS A 148 22.10 -7.87 5.91
C LYS A 148 23.47 -7.23 6.12
N THR A 149 23.84 -7.10 7.35
CA THR A 149 25.19 -6.69 7.72
C THR A 149 26.14 -7.85 7.63
#